data_4159c1914737263812d2e5526a1e0341
#
_entry.id   4159c1914737263812d2e5526a1e0341
#
_cell.length_a   1.000
_cell.length_b   1.000
_cell.length_c   1.000
_cell.angle_alpha   90.00
_cell.angle_beta   90.00
_cell.angle_gamma   90.00
#
_symmetry.space_group_name_H-M   'P 1'
#
loop_
_entity.id
_entity.type
_entity.pdbx_description
1 polymer ?
#
loop_
_entity_poly.entity_id
_entity_poly.type
_entity_poly.pdbx_seq_one_letter_code
_entity_poly.pdbx_strand_id
1 'polypeptide(L)'
;MNTSNPTAPQQPGALTNSADAQAPAHVPHPKTIKSFVKRAGRTTTGQAKAFADLGPQFLVPYQSSALDTHAAFGRSAPLILEIGFGMGEATAHIAGVRPADNFLCCEVHEPGVGALLKRIGDHDLQNIRIVQHDAVEVLQHMLTPACLEGVHIFFPDPWHKKKHNKRRLVQPAFVAQLVERLKPGGYIHCATDWQPYAEQMLEVLQAEPRLHNTAAQAGLNGYAPKPDYRPLTKFENRGLRLGHGVWDVVFARTAS
;
A
#
# COMPACT_ATOMS: atom_id res chain seq x y z
N MET A 1 44.88 -85.48 -3.66
CA MET A 1 44.06 -85.21 -2.48
C MET A 1 43.18 -84.02 -2.79
N ASN A 2 41.91 -84.32 -2.86
CA ASN A 2 40.86 -83.42 -3.30
C ASN A 2 40.48 -82.42 -2.19
N THR A 3 40.39 -81.17 -2.45
CA THR A 3 39.67 -80.22 -1.58
C THR A 3 38.70 -79.43 -2.43
N SER A 4 37.47 -79.72 -2.29
CA SER A 4 36.33 -79.10 -2.93
C SER A 4 36.05 -77.74 -2.29
N ASN A 5 35.86 -76.76 -3.12
CA ASN A 5 35.44 -75.37 -2.75
C ASN A 5 33.90 -75.29 -2.83
N PRO A 6 33.18 -74.76 -1.82
CA PRO A 6 31.72 -74.63 -1.88
C PRO A 6 31.30 -73.35 -2.55
N THR A 7 30.28 -73.48 -3.35
CA THR A 7 29.58 -72.46 -4.15
C THR A 7 28.85 -71.46 -3.23
N ALA A 8 29.01 -70.17 -3.49
CA ALA A 8 28.25 -69.08 -2.88
C ALA A 8 26.85 -68.94 -3.53
N PRO A 9 25.82 -68.53 -2.77
CA PRO A 9 24.47 -68.35 -3.29
C PRO A 9 24.30 -67.01 -4.06
N GLN A 10 23.59 -67.12 -5.17
CA GLN A 10 23.19 -65.95 -6.01
C GLN A 10 22.11 -65.12 -5.30
N GLN A 11 22.31 -63.79 -5.28
CA GLN A 11 21.29 -62.80 -4.88
C GLN A 11 20.30 -62.51 -6.02
N PRO A 12 19.01 -62.26 -5.74
CA PRO A 12 18.01 -61.91 -6.75
C PRO A 12 18.14 -60.43 -7.17
N GLY A 13 17.88 -60.18 -8.45
CA GLY A 13 18.06 -58.91 -9.11
C GLY A 13 17.30 -57.73 -8.53
N ALA A 14 18.00 -56.61 -8.46
CA ALA A 14 17.44 -55.31 -8.13
C ALA A 14 16.63 -54.76 -9.32
N LEU A 15 15.33 -54.53 -9.09
CA LEU A 15 14.48 -53.79 -10.01
C LEU A 15 14.89 -52.30 -9.96
N THR A 16 15.43 -51.79 -11.04
CA THR A 16 15.68 -50.34 -11.23
C THR A 16 14.37 -49.65 -11.53
N ASN A 17 13.80 -49.00 -10.53
CA ASN A 17 12.75 -48.02 -10.73
C ASN A 17 13.38 -46.66 -11.05
N SER A 18 13.53 -46.35 -12.29
CA SER A 18 13.82 -45.02 -12.80
C SER A 18 12.49 -44.26 -12.92
N ALA A 19 12.10 -43.57 -11.85
CA ALA A 19 11.11 -42.51 -11.92
C ALA A 19 11.88 -41.18 -11.84
N ASP A 20 12.31 -40.66 -12.99
CA ASP A 20 12.73 -39.27 -13.15
C ASP A 20 11.52 -38.36 -12.93
N ALA A 21 11.29 -37.97 -11.69
CA ALA A 21 10.41 -36.87 -11.36
C ALA A 21 11.12 -35.57 -11.75
N GLN A 22 10.88 -35.11 -12.99
CA GLN A 22 11.27 -33.76 -13.40
C GLN A 22 10.63 -32.76 -12.46
N ALA A 23 11.47 -32.03 -11.71
CA ALA A 23 11.04 -30.85 -10.93
C ALA A 23 10.33 -29.86 -11.87
N PRO A 24 9.20 -29.26 -11.45
CA PRO A 24 8.50 -28.32 -12.31
C PRO A 24 9.41 -27.16 -12.68
N ALA A 25 9.49 -26.88 -13.99
CA ALA A 25 10.29 -25.81 -14.55
C ALA A 25 9.93 -24.48 -13.84
N HIS A 26 10.93 -23.83 -13.26
CA HIS A 26 10.81 -22.51 -12.65
C HIS A 26 10.41 -21.52 -13.75
N VAL A 27 9.10 -21.22 -13.86
CA VAL A 27 8.58 -20.15 -14.70
C VAL A 27 9.07 -18.84 -14.07
N PRO A 28 9.93 -18.05 -14.75
CA PRO A 28 10.37 -16.77 -14.20
C PRO A 28 9.15 -15.86 -14.12
N HIS A 29 8.72 -15.53 -12.92
CA HIS A 29 7.70 -14.51 -12.73
C HIS A 29 8.20 -13.19 -13.35
N PRO A 30 7.40 -12.52 -14.20
CA PRO A 30 7.80 -11.25 -14.76
C PRO A 30 8.16 -10.30 -13.62
N LYS A 31 9.36 -9.69 -13.67
CA LYS A 31 9.81 -8.72 -12.65
C LYS A 31 8.81 -7.56 -12.61
N THR A 32 7.94 -7.57 -11.62
CA THR A 32 6.96 -6.51 -11.41
C THR A 32 7.71 -5.21 -11.14
N ILE A 33 7.39 -4.17 -11.90
CA ILE A 33 8.00 -2.84 -11.72
C ILE A 33 7.43 -2.27 -10.42
N LYS A 34 8.27 -2.18 -9.38
CA LYS A 34 7.86 -1.60 -8.10
C LYS A 34 7.78 -0.07 -8.18
N SER A 35 6.72 0.50 -7.62
CA SER A 35 6.50 1.95 -7.53
C SER A 35 7.38 2.63 -6.48
N PHE A 36 8.05 1.87 -5.63
CA PHE A 36 8.89 2.34 -4.54
C PHE A 36 10.29 1.72 -4.58
N VAL A 37 11.19 2.30 -3.79
CA VAL A 37 12.51 1.73 -3.49
C VAL A 37 12.59 1.48 -1.99
N LYS A 38 12.87 0.24 -1.58
CA LYS A 38 13.19 -0.04 -0.17
C LYS A 38 14.48 0.67 0.19
N ARG A 39 14.41 1.67 1.04
CA ARG A 39 15.55 2.39 1.58
C ARG A 39 15.89 1.77 2.94
N ALA A 40 17.15 1.41 3.16
CA ALA A 40 17.61 1.09 4.49
C ALA A 40 17.57 2.39 5.33
N GLY A 41 16.81 2.38 6.42
CA GLY A 41 16.71 3.49 7.35
C GLY A 41 17.13 3.03 8.75
N ARG A 42 17.71 3.95 9.55
CA ARG A 42 17.94 3.67 10.98
C ARG A 42 16.65 3.94 11.75
N THR A 43 16.19 2.95 12.48
CA THR A 43 15.13 3.12 13.47
C THR A 43 15.73 3.78 14.73
N THR A 44 15.11 4.85 15.23
CA THR A 44 15.53 5.49 16.48
C THR A 44 15.10 4.64 17.68
N THR A 45 15.72 4.86 18.86
CA THR A 45 15.34 4.16 20.10
C THR A 45 13.83 4.34 20.41
N GLY A 46 13.29 5.55 20.22
CA GLY A 46 11.86 5.81 20.43
C GLY A 46 10.94 5.05 19.46
N GLN A 47 11.36 4.91 18.20
CA GLN A 47 10.64 4.11 17.22
C GLN A 47 10.70 2.61 17.55
N ALA A 48 11.87 2.11 17.93
CA ALA A 48 12.03 0.71 18.36
C ALA A 48 11.16 0.40 19.59
N LYS A 49 11.11 1.32 20.57
CA LYS A 49 10.19 1.19 21.70
C LYS A 49 8.74 1.16 21.27
N ALA A 50 8.33 2.05 20.36
CA ALA A 50 6.96 2.08 19.84
C ALA A 50 6.58 0.78 19.10
N PHE A 51 7.52 0.16 18.37
CA PHE A 51 7.29 -1.17 17.79
C PHE A 51 7.03 -2.25 18.84
N ALA A 52 7.81 -2.25 19.93
CA ALA A 52 7.66 -3.24 20.99
C ALA A 52 6.35 -3.05 21.77
N ASP A 53 6.02 -1.81 22.13
CA ASP A 53 4.89 -1.50 23.00
C ASP A 53 3.55 -1.50 22.25
N LEU A 54 3.51 -0.95 21.04
CA LEU A 54 2.28 -0.68 20.29
C LEU A 54 2.11 -1.58 19.06
N GLY A 55 3.21 -2.16 18.55
CA GLY A 55 3.18 -3.05 17.41
C GLY A 55 2.15 -4.18 17.54
N PRO A 56 2.08 -4.91 18.66
CA PRO A 56 1.11 -6.00 18.82
C PRO A 56 -0.36 -5.58 18.64
N GLN A 57 -0.71 -4.34 18.95
CA GLN A 57 -2.08 -3.82 18.83
C GLN A 57 -2.36 -3.19 17.46
N PHE A 58 -1.39 -2.49 16.87
CA PHE A 58 -1.62 -1.63 15.71
C PHE A 58 -1.07 -2.18 14.39
N LEU A 59 -0.11 -3.11 14.45
CA LEU A 59 0.39 -3.78 13.25
C LEU A 59 -0.51 -4.96 12.86
N VAL A 60 -0.96 -4.95 11.62
CA VAL A 60 -1.70 -6.07 11.01
C VAL A 60 -0.72 -6.79 10.08
N PRO A 61 -0.41 -8.05 10.32
CA PRO A 61 0.41 -8.84 9.42
C PRO A 61 -0.21 -8.92 8.03
N TYR A 62 0.62 -8.80 6.99
CA TYR A 62 0.15 -9.11 5.64
C TYR A 62 -0.27 -10.57 5.54
N GLN A 63 -1.37 -10.80 4.85
CA GLN A 63 -1.91 -12.13 4.57
C GLN A 63 -2.47 -12.19 3.14
N SER A 64 -2.45 -13.39 2.54
CA SER A 64 -3.00 -13.61 1.19
C SER A 64 -4.50 -13.92 1.20
N SER A 65 -5.22 -13.45 2.20
CA SER A 65 -6.67 -13.62 2.40
C SER A 65 -7.30 -12.31 2.86
N ALA A 66 -8.61 -12.18 2.70
CA ALA A 66 -9.35 -10.98 3.11
C ALA A 66 -9.16 -10.68 4.60
N LEU A 67 -8.95 -9.39 4.91
CA LEU A 67 -8.87 -8.90 6.28
C LEU A 67 -10.27 -8.77 6.88
N ASP A 68 -10.47 -9.35 8.04
CA ASP A 68 -11.62 -9.00 8.87
C ASP A 68 -11.36 -7.63 9.52
N THR A 69 -11.93 -6.60 8.91
CA THR A 69 -11.76 -5.22 9.36
C THR A 69 -12.44 -4.96 10.71
N HIS A 70 -13.54 -5.65 11.00
CA HIS A 70 -14.20 -5.55 12.31
C HIS A 70 -13.29 -6.09 13.41
N ALA A 71 -12.73 -7.28 13.23
CA ALA A 71 -11.79 -7.87 14.19
C ALA A 71 -10.53 -7.01 14.34
N ALA A 72 -9.98 -6.49 13.22
CA ALA A 72 -8.77 -5.68 13.24
C ALA A 72 -8.94 -4.36 14.02
N PHE A 73 -10.07 -3.67 13.88
CA PHE A 73 -10.32 -2.37 14.52
C PHE A 73 -11.16 -2.45 15.80
N GLY A 74 -11.79 -3.60 16.09
CA GLY A 74 -12.72 -3.77 17.21
C GLY A 74 -14.05 -3.01 17.01
N ARG A 75 -14.32 -2.49 15.82
CA ARG A 75 -15.53 -1.74 15.47
C ARG A 75 -15.81 -1.75 13.97
N SER A 76 -17.07 -1.52 13.61
CA SER A 76 -17.49 -1.22 12.24
C SER A 76 -17.53 0.30 12.03
N ALA A 77 -16.77 0.80 11.05
CA ALA A 77 -16.71 2.20 10.68
C ALA A 77 -16.31 2.33 9.20
N PRO A 78 -16.52 3.50 8.54
CA PRO A 78 -15.98 3.77 7.22
C PRO A 78 -14.48 3.49 7.16
N LEU A 79 -14.04 2.73 6.16
CA LEU A 79 -12.64 2.34 6.02
C LEU A 79 -11.95 3.19 4.97
N ILE A 80 -10.87 3.86 5.38
CA ILE A 80 -9.99 4.63 4.51
C ILE A 80 -8.66 3.87 4.36
N LEU A 81 -8.22 3.67 3.12
CA LEU A 81 -6.89 3.13 2.81
C LEU A 81 -5.92 4.30 2.59
N GLU A 82 -4.86 4.39 3.37
CA GLU A 82 -3.76 5.32 3.11
C GLU A 82 -2.54 4.57 2.58
N ILE A 83 -1.96 5.05 1.48
CA ILE A 83 -0.85 4.40 0.79
C ILE A 83 0.39 5.29 0.84
N GLY A 84 1.45 4.80 1.49
CA GLY A 84 2.72 5.52 1.56
C GLY A 84 2.70 6.70 2.53
N PHE A 85 2.33 6.46 3.77
CA PHE A 85 2.18 7.53 4.78
C PHE A 85 3.50 8.17 5.25
N GLY A 86 4.65 7.68 4.79
CA GLY A 86 5.95 8.23 5.15
C GLY A 86 6.19 8.22 6.67
N MET A 87 6.41 9.40 7.27
CA MET A 87 6.62 9.52 8.72
C MET A 87 5.30 9.66 9.53
N GLY A 88 4.14 9.56 8.87
CA GLY A 88 2.81 9.50 9.49
C GLY A 88 2.32 10.79 10.14
N GLU A 89 2.89 11.96 9.79
CA GLU A 89 2.46 13.25 10.37
C GLU A 89 1.04 13.61 9.91
N ALA A 90 0.78 13.51 8.60
CA ALA A 90 -0.54 13.75 8.03
C ALA A 90 -1.55 12.70 8.50
N THR A 91 -1.15 11.43 8.50
CA THR A 91 -1.97 10.29 8.95
C THR A 91 -2.50 10.49 10.36
N ALA A 92 -1.60 10.77 11.31
CA ALA A 92 -1.98 10.98 12.71
C ALA A 92 -2.94 12.17 12.88
N HIS A 93 -2.68 13.29 12.16
CA HIS A 93 -3.58 14.44 12.17
C HIS A 93 -4.96 14.08 11.62
N ILE A 94 -5.00 13.45 10.44
CA ILE A 94 -6.25 13.08 9.76
C ILE A 94 -7.08 12.12 10.63
N ALA A 95 -6.44 11.11 11.19
CA ALA A 95 -7.10 10.16 12.08
C ALA A 95 -7.67 10.85 13.33
N GLY A 96 -6.96 11.85 13.89
CA GLY A 96 -7.42 12.63 15.03
C GLY A 96 -8.63 13.52 14.72
N VAL A 97 -8.70 14.14 13.53
CA VAL A 97 -9.84 15.00 13.14
C VAL A 97 -11.01 14.20 12.53
N ARG A 98 -10.79 12.93 12.20
CA ARG A 98 -11.80 12.00 11.66
C ARG A 98 -11.93 10.74 12.54
N PRO A 99 -12.27 10.86 13.83
CA PRO A 99 -12.29 9.73 14.76
C PRO A 99 -13.39 8.70 14.44
N ALA A 100 -14.39 9.08 13.65
CA ALA A 100 -15.45 8.17 13.21
C ALA A 100 -15.02 7.18 12.12
N ASP A 101 -13.89 7.44 11.43
CA ASP A 101 -13.37 6.58 10.37
C ASP A 101 -12.27 5.64 10.89
N ASN A 102 -12.07 4.53 10.20
CA ASN A 102 -10.95 3.62 10.38
C ASN A 102 -9.92 3.83 9.26
N PHE A 103 -8.65 3.87 9.61
CA PHE A 103 -7.54 4.07 8.68
C PHE A 103 -6.67 2.82 8.61
N LEU A 104 -6.70 2.12 7.47
CA LEU A 104 -5.74 1.07 7.14
C LEU A 104 -4.59 1.70 6.36
N CYS A 105 -3.41 1.74 6.96
CA CYS A 105 -2.26 2.48 6.44
C CYS A 105 -1.17 1.54 5.97
N CYS A 106 -0.74 1.65 4.70
CA CYS A 106 0.30 0.82 4.10
C CYS A 106 1.59 1.61 3.93
N GLU A 107 2.71 1.04 4.40
CA GLU A 107 4.04 1.61 4.21
C GLU A 107 5.08 0.48 4.15
N VAL A 108 6.12 0.65 3.34
CA VAL A 108 7.22 -0.31 3.21
C VAL A 108 8.48 0.11 3.97
N HIS A 109 8.53 1.37 4.39
CA HIS A 109 9.68 1.96 5.06
C HIS A 109 9.54 1.84 6.59
N GLU A 110 10.30 0.94 7.20
CA GLU A 110 10.24 0.62 8.62
C GLU A 110 10.35 1.84 9.55
N PRO A 111 11.28 2.79 9.37
CA PRO A 111 11.32 4.00 10.19
C PRO A 111 10.04 4.83 10.15
N GLY A 112 9.33 4.83 9.01
CA GLY A 112 8.02 5.47 8.88
C GLY A 112 6.97 4.78 9.74
N VAL A 113 6.93 3.46 9.70
CA VAL A 113 6.03 2.66 10.55
C VAL A 113 6.27 2.94 12.03
N GLY A 114 7.53 2.92 12.47
CA GLY A 114 7.90 3.25 13.86
C GLY A 114 7.53 4.69 14.25
N ALA A 115 7.65 5.64 13.31
CA ALA A 115 7.25 7.02 13.56
C ALA A 115 5.73 7.17 13.72
N LEU A 116 4.93 6.47 12.90
CA LEU A 116 3.48 6.48 13.02
C LEU A 116 3.03 5.78 14.32
N LEU A 117 3.62 4.64 14.68
CA LEU A 117 3.34 3.96 15.96
C LEU A 117 3.60 4.90 17.15
N LYS A 118 4.73 5.62 17.13
CA LYS A 118 5.00 6.62 18.17
C LYS A 118 3.92 7.71 18.23
N ARG A 119 3.47 8.24 17.08
CA ARG A 119 2.40 9.24 17.03
C ARG A 119 1.06 8.71 17.53
N ILE A 120 0.75 7.44 17.22
CA ILE A 120 -0.44 6.75 17.74
C ILE A 120 -0.43 6.78 19.27
N GLY A 121 0.71 6.45 19.90
CA GLY A 121 0.83 6.52 21.36
C GLY A 121 0.82 7.95 21.91
N ASP A 122 1.53 8.89 21.25
CA ASP A 122 1.61 10.28 21.69
C ASP A 122 0.22 10.99 21.68
N HIS A 123 -0.71 10.57 20.81
CA HIS A 123 -2.03 11.17 20.61
C HIS A 123 -3.20 10.25 20.97
N ASP A 124 -2.93 9.08 21.55
CA ASP A 124 -3.95 8.07 21.93
C ASP A 124 -4.93 7.71 20.80
N LEU A 125 -4.40 7.54 19.58
CA LEU A 125 -5.21 7.22 18.40
C LEU A 125 -5.58 5.73 18.38
N GLN A 126 -6.88 5.43 18.27
CA GLN A 126 -7.39 4.04 18.28
C GLN A 126 -7.85 3.55 16.90
N ASN A 127 -8.01 4.46 15.96
CA ASN A 127 -8.63 4.24 14.65
C ASN A 127 -7.64 4.01 13.50
N ILE A 128 -6.39 3.67 13.80
CA ILE A 128 -5.35 3.35 12.81
C ILE A 128 -4.96 1.88 12.93
N ARG A 129 -4.74 1.23 11.78
CA ARG A 129 -4.02 -0.06 11.69
C ARG A 129 -3.01 0.04 10.57
N ILE A 130 -1.84 -0.57 10.76
CA ILE A 130 -0.71 -0.45 9.85
C ILE A 130 -0.39 -1.82 9.26
N VAL A 131 -0.28 -1.90 7.94
CA VAL A 131 0.29 -3.05 7.22
C VAL A 131 1.63 -2.63 6.64
N GLN A 132 2.71 -3.19 7.19
CA GLN A 132 4.07 -2.93 6.68
C GLN A 132 4.33 -3.79 5.44
N HIS A 133 3.68 -3.46 4.33
CA HIS A 133 3.76 -4.23 3.09
C HIS A 133 3.49 -3.37 1.85
N ASP A 134 3.71 -3.96 0.65
CA ASP A 134 3.37 -3.33 -0.63
C ASP A 134 1.85 -3.15 -0.73
N ALA A 135 1.40 -1.90 -0.86
CA ALA A 135 -0.02 -1.57 -0.91
C ALA A 135 -0.76 -2.24 -2.09
N VAL A 136 -0.06 -2.53 -3.19
CA VAL A 136 -0.66 -3.26 -4.34
C VAL A 136 -1.05 -4.67 -3.93
N GLU A 137 -0.20 -5.36 -3.19
CA GLU A 137 -0.48 -6.72 -2.70
C GLU A 137 -1.56 -6.71 -1.60
N VAL A 138 -1.54 -5.69 -0.71
CA VAL A 138 -2.60 -5.48 0.29
C VAL A 138 -3.94 -5.27 -0.40
N LEU A 139 -3.99 -4.40 -1.41
CA LEU A 139 -5.20 -4.13 -2.20
C LEU A 139 -5.76 -5.39 -2.87
N GLN A 140 -4.88 -6.22 -3.41
CA GLN A 140 -5.26 -7.44 -4.13
C GLN A 140 -5.78 -8.55 -3.20
N HIS A 141 -5.15 -8.74 -2.04
CA HIS A 141 -5.34 -9.93 -1.22
C HIS A 141 -6.15 -9.65 0.05
N MET A 142 -5.94 -8.50 0.69
CA MET A 142 -6.52 -8.22 2.00
C MET A 142 -7.83 -7.43 1.93
N LEU A 143 -8.15 -6.78 0.80
CA LEU A 143 -9.34 -5.95 0.67
C LEU A 143 -10.37 -6.58 -0.27
N THR A 144 -11.60 -6.68 0.22
CA THR A 144 -12.74 -7.17 -0.57
C THR A 144 -13.29 -6.07 -1.49
N PRO A 145 -14.03 -6.42 -2.56
CA PRO A 145 -14.73 -5.43 -3.37
C PRO A 145 -15.66 -4.54 -2.53
N ALA A 146 -15.75 -3.27 -2.88
CA ALA A 146 -16.63 -2.28 -2.26
C ALA A 146 -16.52 -2.18 -0.72
N CYS A 147 -15.30 -2.32 -0.16
CA CYS A 147 -15.05 -2.21 1.27
C CYS A 147 -14.55 -0.82 1.70
N LEU A 148 -13.99 -0.02 0.77
CA LEU A 148 -13.37 1.27 1.07
C LEU A 148 -14.36 2.44 0.89
N GLU A 149 -14.37 3.34 1.87
CA GLU A 149 -15.02 4.65 1.76
C GLU A 149 -14.11 5.67 1.06
N GLY A 150 -12.79 5.53 1.21
CA GLY A 150 -11.84 6.41 0.57
C GLY A 150 -10.43 5.83 0.47
N VAL A 151 -9.64 6.46 -0.39
CA VAL A 151 -8.22 6.15 -0.59
C VAL A 151 -7.42 7.45 -0.54
N HIS A 152 -6.35 7.48 0.24
CA HIS A 152 -5.40 8.58 0.33
C HIS A 152 -4.05 8.18 -0.26
N ILE A 153 -3.52 8.99 -1.18
CA ILE A 153 -2.20 8.83 -1.80
C ILE A 153 -1.52 10.19 -1.80
N PHE A 154 -0.75 10.49 -0.75
CA PHE A 154 -0.15 11.81 -0.58
C PHE A 154 1.34 11.78 -0.86
N PHE A 155 1.80 12.66 -1.75
CA PHE A 155 3.19 12.85 -2.14
C PHE A 155 3.93 11.55 -2.51
N PRO A 156 3.34 10.68 -3.36
CA PRO A 156 4.01 9.49 -3.81
C PRO A 156 5.25 9.86 -4.63
N ASP A 157 6.24 8.94 -4.71
CA ASP A 157 7.47 9.16 -5.47
C ASP A 157 7.18 9.66 -6.91
N PRO A 158 7.59 10.87 -7.30
CA PRO A 158 7.21 11.48 -8.58
C PRO A 158 7.98 10.93 -9.77
N TRP A 159 9.10 10.22 -9.54
CA TRP A 159 9.93 9.63 -10.61
C TRP A 159 10.21 10.63 -11.74
N HIS A 160 10.87 11.75 -11.44
CA HIS A 160 11.08 12.92 -12.32
C HIS A 160 11.58 12.59 -13.73
N LYS A 161 12.44 11.57 -13.89
CA LYS A 161 12.98 11.19 -15.20
C LYS A 161 11.92 10.48 -16.03
N LYS A 162 11.62 10.94 -17.25
CA LYS A 162 10.61 10.40 -18.16
C LYS A 162 10.67 8.86 -18.32
N LYS A 163 11.87 8.28 -18.41
CA LYS A 163 12.05 6.81 -18.47
C LYS A 163 11.58 6.07 -17.21
N HIS A 164 11.39 6.76 -16.10
CA HIS A 164 10.93 6.22 -14.82
C HIS A 164 9.43 6.47 -14.56
N ASN A 165 8.71 7.25 -15.37
CA ASN A 165 7.29 7.54 -15.15
C ASN A 165 6.43 6.25 -15.05
N LYS A 166 6.84 5.17 -15.74
CA LYS A 166 6.21 3.83 -15.60
C LYS A 166 6.26 3.24 -14.20
N ARG A 167 7.06 3.81 -13.29
CA ARG A 167 7.16 3.43 -11.86
C ARG A 167 6.19 4.22 -10.97
N ARG A 168 5.60 5.29 -11.46
CA ARG A 168 4.61 6.06 -10.71
C ARG A 168 3.47 5.14 -10.27
N LEU A 169 3.01 5.30 -9.05
CA LEU A 169 1.97 4.43 -8.47
C LEU A 169 0.63 4.59 -9.18
N VAL A 170 0.23 5.85 -9.44
CA VAL A 170 -1.05 6.15 -10.08
C VAL A 170 -0.93 5.84 -11.58
N GLN A 171 -1.38 4.64 -11.95
CA GLN A 171 -1.41 4.10 -13.31
C GLN A 171 -2.80 3.51 -13.57
N PRO A 172 -3.27 3.39 -14.83
CA PRO A 172 -4.62 2.89 -15.13
C PRO A 172 -4.97 1.55 -14.49
N ALA A 173 -4.06 0.57 -14.55
CA ALA A 173 -4.29 -0.75 -13.97
C ALA A 173 -4.43 -0.71 -12.44
N PHE A 174 -3.70 0.17 -11.76
CA PHE A 174 -3.78 0.34 -10.31
C PHE A 174 -5.07 1.07 -9.92
N VAL A 175 -5.44 2.12 -10.66
CA VAL A 175 -6.69 2.86 -10.44
C VAL A 175 -7.91 1.94 -10.62
N ALA A 176 -7.92 1.09 -11.64
CA ALA A 176 -8.99 0.10 -11.83
C ALA A 176 -9.17 -0.82 -10.60
N GLN A 177 -8.06 -1.28 -10.01
CA GLN A 177 -8.11 -2.09 -8.78
C GLN A 177 -8.61 -1.29 -7.57
N LEU A 178 -8.21 -0.01 -7.43
CA LEU A 178 -8.74 0.86 -6.37
C LEU A 178 -10.25 1.03 -6.48
N VAL A 179 -10.74 1.30 -7.69
CA VAL A 179 -12.18 1.53 -7.93
C VAL A 179 -13.01 0.29 -7.61
N GLU A 180 -12.50 -0.92 -7.86
CA GLU A 180 -13.19 -2.15 -7.45
C GLU A 180 -13.37 -2.26 -5.93
N ARG A 181 -12.44 -1.71 -5.15
CA ARG A 181 -12.46 -1.75 -3.68
C ARG A 181 -13.25 -0.59 -3.07
N LEU A 182 -13.43 0.51 -3.81
CA LEU A 182 -14.27 1.62 -3.34
C LEU A 182 -15.75 1.23 -3.31
N LYS A 183 -16.47 1.73 -2.32
CA LYS A 183 -17.94 1.76 -2.32
C LYS A 183 -18.44 2.74 -3.38
N PRO A 184 -19.67 2.57 -3.88
CA PRO A 184 -20.36 3.65 -4.61
C PRO A 184 -20.34 4.94 -3.77
N GLY A 185 -19.95 6.07 -4.35
CA GLY A 185 -19.76 7.34 -3.65
C GLY A 185 -18.43 7.46 -2.89
N GLY A 186 -17.67 6.38 -2.74
CA GLY A 186 -16.32 6.42 -2.16
C GLY A 186 -15.34 7.22 -3.04
N TYR A 187 -14.25 7.71 -2.46
CA TYR A 187 -13.36 8.66 -3.13
C TYR A 187 -11.88 8.22 -3.17
N ILE A 188 -11.15 8.78 -4.14
CA ILE A 188 -9.68 8.76 -4.20
C ILE A 188 -9.19 10.19 -4.07
N HIS A 189 -8.32 10.44 -3.08
CA HIS A 189 -7.65 11.72 -2.90
C HIS A 189 -6.15 11.54 -3.08
N CYS A 190 -5.60 12.12 -4.14
CA CYS A 190 -4.18 12.20 -4.40
C CYS A 190 -3.69 13.63 -4.16
N ALA A 191 -2.48 13.80 -3.61
CA ALA A 191 -1.80 15.09 -3.52
C ALA A 191 -0.35 14.95 -3.98
N THR A 192 0.18 15.94 -4.67
CA THR A 192 1.59 15.99 -5.12
C THR A 192 2.06 17.42 -5.26
N ASP A 193 3.37 17.65 -5.06
CA ASP A 193 4.07 18.92 -5.31
C ASP A 193 4.81 18.93 -6.66
N TRP A 194 4.61 17.90 -7.49
CA TRP A 194 5.22 17.76 -8.80
C TRP A 194 4.17 17.86 -9.91
N GLN A 195 4.08 19.03 -10.56
CA GLN A 195 3.06 19.31 -11.57
C GLN A 195 2.94 18.23 -12.66
N PRO A 196 4.01 17.72 -13.29
CA PRO A 196 3.86 16.68 -14.32
C PRO A 196 3.30 15.34 -13.78
N TYR A 197 3.31 15.14 -12.47
CA TYR A 197 2.64 14.00 -11.86
C TYR A 197 1.18 14.32 -11.52
N ALA A 198 0.89 15.55 -11.10
CA ALA A 198 -0.48 16.01 -10.91
C ALA A 198 -1.29 15.90 -12.22
N GLU A 199 -0.70 16.33 -13.34
CA GLU A 199 -1.29 16.21 -14.68
C GLU A 199 -1.56 14.74 -15.04
N GLN A 200 -0.59 13.84 -14.81
CA GLN A 200 -0.79 12.40 -15.04
C GLN A 200 -1.87 11.81 -14.11
N MET A 201 -1.90 12.20 -12.82
CA MET A 201 -2.93 11.74 -11.89
C MET A 201 -4.32 12.13 -12.39
N LEU A 202 -4.48 13.38 -12.82
CA LEU A 202 -5.72 13.91 -13.37
C LEU A 202 -6.14 13.13 -14.62
N GLU A 203 -5.22 12.95 -15.59
CA GLU A 203 -5.46 12.18 -16.82
C GLU A 203 -5.90 10.74 -16.53
N VAL A 204 -5.14 10.04 -15.68
CA VAL A 204 -5.40 8.62 -15.38
C VAL A 204 -6.72 8.42 -14.63
N LEU A 205 -7.03 9.29 -13.65
CA LEU A 205 -8.28 9.19 -12.90
C LEU A 205 -9.48 9.59 -13.76
N GLN A 206 -9.33 10.57 -14.64
CA GLN A 206 -10.38 11.01 -15.55
C GLN A 206 -10.71 9.97 -16.64
N ALA A 207 -9.73 9.15 -17.02
CA ALA A 207 -9.89 8.06 -17.98
C ALA A 207 -10.64 6.84 -17.40
N GLU A 208 -10.79 6.72 -16.09
CA GLU A 208 -11.54 5.63 -15.45
C GLU A 208 -13.05 5.96 -15.47
N PRO A 209 -13.88 5.23 -16.24
CA PRO A 209 -15.28 5.61 -16.49
C PRO A 209 -16.17 5.53 -15.24
N ARG A 210 -15.75 4.82 -14.21
CA ARG A 210 -16.47 4.70 -12.93
C ARG A 210 -16.14 5.82 -11.94
N LEU A 211 -15.27 6.78 -12.32
CA LEU A 211 -14.89 7.92 -11.50
C LEU A 211 -15.40 9.22 -12.12
N HIS A 212 -15.72 10.18 -11.27
CA HIS A 212 -15.96 11.56 -11.68
C HIS A 212 -15.11 12.51 -10.82
N ASN A 213 -14.63 13.59 -11.44
CA ASN A 213 -13.84 14.62 -10.78
C ASN A 213 -14.75 15.49 -9.90
N THR A 214 -14.48 15.54 -8.59
CA THR A 214 -15.29 16.34 -7.65
C THR A 214 -15.08 17.84 -7.80
N ALA A 215 -13.99 18.26 -8.44
CA ALA A 215 -13.64 19.67 -8.68
C ALA A 215 -14.02 20.16 -10.09
N ALA A 216 -14.66 19.32 -10.93
CA ALA A 216 -14.96 19.66 -12.32
C ALA A 216 -15.79 20.94 -12.48
N GLN A 217 -16.66 21.25 -11.51
CA GLN A 217 -17.53 22.42 -11.52
C GLN A 217 -16.90 23.66 -10.83
N ALA A 218 -15.75 23.53 -10.17
CA ALA A 218 -15.17 24.58 -9.36
C ALA A 218 -14.28 25.58 -10.15
N GLY A 219 -14.15 25.43 -11.46
CA GLY A 219 -13.30 26.32 -12.30
C GLY A 219 -11.80 26.23 -12.04
N LEU A 220 -11.35 25.18 -11.32
CA LEU A 220 -9.98 25.00 -10.84
C LEU A 220 -9.15 24.06 -11.74
N ASN A 221 -9.42 24.03 -13.04
CA ASN A 221 -8.72 23.17 -14.01
C ASN A 221 -8.67 21.67 -13.60
N GLY A 222 -9.69 21.21 -12.86
CA GLY A 222 -9.80 19.83 -12.41
C GLY A 222 -9.06 19.49 -11.09
N TYR A 223 -8.35 20.45 -10.49
CA TYR A 223 -7.74 20.28 -9.17
C TYR A 223 -8.71 20.72 -8.07
N ALA A 224 -8.77 19.95 -6.98
CA ALA A 224 -9.58 20.30 -5.83
C ALA A 224 -8.88 21.36 -4.96
N PRO A 225 -9.63 22.24 -4.27
CA PRO A 225 -9.06 22.97 -3.15
C PRO A 225 -8.56 21.95 -2.10
N LYS A 226 -7.48 22.30 -1.40
CA LYS A 226 -6.95 21.42 -0.34
C LYS A 226 -8.06 21.15 0.69
N PRO A 227 -8.48 19.87 0.89
CA PRO A 227 -9.49 19.54 1.88
C PRO A 227 -9.04 19.87 3.31
N ASP A 228 -9.97 20.30 4.17
CA ASP A 228 -9.67 20.76 5.52
C ASP A 228 -9.02 19.70 6.41
N TYR A 229 -9.36 18.42 6.19
CA TYR A 229 -8.77 17.32 6.94
C TYR A 229 -7.29 17.09 6.60
N ARG A 230 -6.80 17.48 5.41
CA ARG A 230 -5.41 17.32 5.02
C ARG A 230 -4.55 18.45 5.60
N PRO A 231 -3.65 18.18 6.55
CA PRO A 231 -2.82 19.23 7.15
C PRO A 231 -1.78 19.75 6.16
N LEU A 232 -1.31 20.94 6.41
CA LEU A 232 -0.12 21.46 5.77
C LEU A 232 1.10 20.84 6.45
N THR A 233 1.78 19.92 5.75
CA THR A 233 2.98 19.28 6.30
C THR A 233 4.17 20.23 6.30
N LYS A 234 5.20 19.93 7.14
CA LYS A 234 6.46 20.70 7.14
C LYS A 234 7.14 20.69 5.77
N PHE A 235 7.03 19.57 5.07
CA PHE A 235 7.58 19.41 3.73
C PHE A 235 6.87 20.33 2.71
N GLU A 236 5.55 20.33 2.73
CA GLU A 236 4.69 21.16 1.90
C GLU A 236 4.92 22.65 2.18
N ASN A 237 4.98 23.06 3.45
CA ASN A 237 5.32 24.43 3.86
C ASN A 237 6.66 24.91 3.29
N ARG A 238 7.66 24.02 3.27
CA ARG A 238 8.96 24.33 2.68
C ARG A 238 8.85 24.51 1.17
N GLY A 239 8.12 23.62 0.49
CA GLY A 239 7.86 23.72 -0.96
C GLY A 239 7.17 25.02 -1.33
N LEU A 240 6.10 25.38 -0.63
CA LEU A 240 5.37 26.63 -0.84
C LEU A 240 6.25 27.89 -0.69
N ARG A 241 7.14 27.91 0.31
CA ARG A 241 8.12 29.01 0.50
C ARG A 241 9.11 29.13 -0.66
N LEU A 242 9.34 28.05 -1.40
CA LEU A 242 10.20 28.01 -2.59
C LEU A 242 9.41 28.25 -3.89
N GLY A 243 8.11 28.60 -3.78
CA GLY A 243 7.26 28.86 -4.94
C GLY A 243 6.72 27.59 -5.62
N HIS A 244 6.83 26.43 -4.97
CA HIS A 244 6.27 25.18 -5.50
C HIS A 244 4.76 25.14 -5.22
N GLY A 245 3.96 24.77 -6.22
CA GLY A 245 2.55 24.47 -6.05
C GLY A 245 2.33 23.10 -5.39
N VAL A 246 1.16 22.91 -4.83
CA VAL A 246 0.65 21.59 -4.44
C VAL A 246 -0.70 21.40 -5.10
N TRP A 247 -0.90 20.24 -5.69
CA TRP A 247 -2.12 19.89 -6.42
C TRP A 247 -2.83 18.76 -5.68
N ASP A 248 -4.06 19.04 -5.26
CA ASP A 248 -4.98 18.05 -4.74
C ASP A 248 -5.90 17.57 -5.88
N VAL A 249 -6.01 16.26 -6.07
CA VAL A 249 -6.82 15.62 -7.10
C VAL A 249 -7.79 14.69 -6.40
N VAL A 250 -9.09 15.00 -6.46
CA VAL A 250 -10.13 14.25 -5.77
C VAL A 250 -11.18 13.76 -6.76
N PHE A 251 -11.35 12.45 -6.83
CA PHE A 251 -12.36 11.78 -7.64
C PHE A 251 -13.24 10.92 -6.77
N ALA A 252 -14.51 10.83 -7.11
CA ALA A 252 -15.46 9.95 -6.43
C ALA A 252 -15.97 8.86 -7.39
N ARG A 253 -16.21 7.66 -6.84
CA ARG A 253 -16.84 6.57 -7.57
C ARG A 253 -18.30 6.93 -7.83
N THR A 254 -18.76 6.74 -9.06
CA THR A 254 -20.17 6.91 -9.42
C THR A 254 -21.05 5.97 -8.61
N ALA A 255 -22.30 6.37 -8.36
CA ALA A 255 -23.27 5.62 -7.55
C ALA A 255 -23.90 4.42 -8.29
N SER A 256 -23.61 4.27 -9.59
CA SER A 256 -24.14 3.20 -10.45
C SER A 256 -23.18 2.04 -10.58
#